data_6a784ab05508b4822e0be6a468e0b455
#
_entry.id   6a784ab05508b4822e0be6a468e0b455
#
_cell.length_a   1.000
_cell.length_b   1.000
_cell.length_c   1.000
_cell.angle_alpha   90.00
_cell.angle_beta   90.00
_cell.angle_gamma   90.00
#
_symmetry.space_group_name_H-M   'P 1'
#
loop_
_entity.id
_entity.type
_entity.pdbx_description
1 polymer ?
#
loop_
_entity_poly.entity_id
_entity_poly.type
_entity_poly.pdbx_seq_one_letter_code
_entity_poly.pdbx_strand_id
1 'polypeptide(L)'
;FLGQNQFLYSGTGKSENLTYSIIKGSLINFVRQMCAYYARYNIRVNCISPGGIEDKKMSKKFKIKYSKICPSKRLGKPEEVSSAILYLASTSSSYINGSNLIIDGGFSSI
;
A
#
# COMPACT_ATOMS: atom_id res chain seq x y z
N PHE A 1 -2.19 -0.14 6.37
CA PHE A 1 -3.28 -0.53 7.25
C PHE A 1 -3.01 -1.84 8.00
N LEU A 2 -2.04 -2.63 7.57
CA LEU A 2 -1.50 -3.76 8.33
C LEU A 2 -0.24 -3.33 9.09
N GLY A 3 0.00 -3.96 10.25
CA GLY A 3 1.29 -3.88 10.93
C GLY A 3 2.40 -4.59 10.15
N GLN A 4 3.65 -4.33 10.54
CA GLN A 4 4.79 -5.04 9.95
C GLN A 4 4.78 -6.51 10.39
N ASN A 5 4.92 -7.42 9.44
CA ASN A 5 4.99 -8.86 9.73
C ASN A 5 6.42 -9.23 10.12
N GLN A 6 6.61 -9.57 11.40
CA GLN A 6 7.92 -9.92 11.98
C GLN A 6 8.64 -11.06 11.25
N PHE A 7 7.91 -12.04 10.75
CA PHE A 7 8.49 -13.15 9.99
C PHE A 7 9.28 -12.66 8.77
N LEU A 8 8.81 -11.63 8.08
CA LEU A 8 9.47 -11.08 6.89
C LEU A 8 10.82 -10.44 7.23
N TYR A 9 10.89 -9.78 8.38
CA TYR A 9 12.09 -9.02 8.81
C TYR A 9 13.10 -9.87 9.59
N SER A 10 12.66 -11.02 10.13
CA SER A 10 13.52 -11.93 10.88
C SER A 10 14.75 -12.35 10.06
N GLY A 11 15.95 -12.10 10.62
CA GLY A 11 17.25 -12.42 10.01
C GLY A 11 17.61 -11.56 8.78
N THR A 12 17.01 -10.37 8.62
CA THR A 12 17.35 -9.39 7.57
C THR A 12 18.24 -8.26 8.08
N GLY A 13 18.52 -8.21 9.40
CA GLY A 13 19.26 -7.11 10.05
C GLY A 13 18.46 -5.80 10.15
N LYS A 14 17.17 -5.80 9.78
CA LYS A 14 16.28 -4.65 9.92
C LYS A 14 15.45 -4.81 11.19
N SER A 15 15.39 -3.73 11.99
CA SER A 15 14.48 -3.64 13.14
C SER A 15 13.09 -3.20 12.71
N GLU A 16 12.09 -3.59 13.49
CA GLU A 16 10.74 -3.08 13.37
C GLU A 16 10.68 -1.61 13.77
N ASN A 17 9.83 -0.88 13.09
CA ASN A 17 9.55 0.52 13.41
C ASN A 17 8.09 0.67 13.83
N LEU A 18 7.84 0.77 15.13
CA LEU A 18 6.49 0.95 15.69
C LEU A 18 5.80 2.21 15.16
N THR A 19 6.56 3.29 14.97
CA THR A 19 6.04 4.56 14.45
C THR A 19 5.52 4.41 13.02
N TYR A 20 6.07 3.48 12.24
CA TYR A 20 5.63 3.21 10.87
C TYR A 20 4.14 2.85 10.81
N SER A 21 3.70 1.95 11.68
CA SER A 21 2.30 1.48 11.71
C SER A 21 1.34 2.59 12.12
N ILE A 22 1.74 3.47 13.03
CA ILE A 22 0.95 4.64 13.42
C ILE A 22 0.79 5.59 12.24
N ILE A 23 1.90 5.99 11.60
CA ILE A 23 1.89 6.93 10.47
C ILE A 23 1.09 6.37 9.30
N LYS A 24 1.34 5.13 8.90
CA LYS A 24 0.66 4.52 7.75
C LYS A 24 -0.81 4.22 8.01
N GLY A 25 -1.16 3.83 9.24
CA GLY A 25 -2.55 3.60 9.63
C GLY A 25 -3.37 4.90 9.66
N SER A 26 -2.81 5.99 10.15
CA SER A 26 -3.50 7.27 10.23
C SER A 26 -3.81 7.89 8.87
N LEU A 27 -2.98 7.64 7.84
CA LEU A 27 -3.17 8.19 6.50
C LEU A 27 -4.52 7.76 5.88
N ILE A 28 -5.00 6.55 6.14
CA ILE A 28 -6.27 6.06 5.60
C ILE A 28 -7.44 6.87 6.16
N ASN A 29 -7.42 7.13 7.46
CA ASN A 29 -8.46 7.94 8.11
C ASN A 29 -8.36 9.42 7.69
N PHE A 30 -7.14 9.94 7.57
CA PHE A 30 -6.88 11.30 7.10
C PHE A 30 -7.43 11.54 5.69
N VAL A 31 -7.29 10.58 4.78
CA VAL A 31 -7.87 10.65 3.42
C VAL A 31 -9.39 10.81 3.46
N ARG A 32 -10.08 10.11 4.36
CA ARG A 32 -11.56 10.26 4.51
C ARG A 32 -11.93 11.67 4.93
N GLN A 33 -11.21 12.24 5.87
CA GLN A 33 -11.44 13.63 6.29
C GLN A 33 -11.13 14.62 5.17
N MET A 34 -10.01 14.43 4.46
CA MET A 34 -9.64 15.29 3.33
C MET A 34 -10.63 15.19 2.16
N CYS A 35 -11.14 14.00 1.88
CA CYS A 35 -12.19 13.80 0.90
C CYS A 35 -13.42 14.65 1.22
N ALA A 36 -13.93 14.60 2.44
CA ALA A 36 -15.08 15.38 2.87
C ALA A 36 -14.81 16.90 2.79
N TYR A 37 -13.61 17.33 3.20
CA TYR A 37 -13.24 18.75 3.20
C TYR A 37 -13.10 19.32 1.79
N TYR A 38 -12.44 18.60 0.88
CA TYR A 38 -12.12 19.08 -0.46
C TYR A 38 -13.19 18.84 -1.52
N ALA A 39 -14.22 18.03 -1.22
CA ALA A 39 -15.32 17.75 -2.15
C ALA A 39 -16.00 19.03 -2.65
N ARG A 40 -16.16 20.04 -1.81
CA ARG A 40 -16.73 21.34 -2.16
C ARG A 40 -15.93 22.11 -3.23
N TYR A 41 -14.68 21.75 -3.43
CA TYR A 41 -13.80 22.33 -4.45
C TYR A 41 -13.66 21.42 -5.68
N ASN A 42 -14.50 20.38 -5.78
CA ASN A 42 -14.41 19.38 -6.84
C ASN A 42 -13.05 18.66 -6.88
N ILE A 43 -12.42 18.48 -5.73
CA ILE A 43 -11.16 17.76 -5.58
C ILE A 43 -11.45 16.40 -4.96
N ARG A 44 -10.95 15.34 -5.60
CA ARG A 44 -11.00 13.97 -5.11
C ARG A 44 -9.72 13.63 -4.36
N VAL A 45 -9.86 12.97 -3.22
CA VAL A 45 -8.74 12.52 -2.38
C VAL A 45 -8.88 11.02 -2.13
N ASN A 46 -7.92 10.25 -2.60
CA ASN A 46 -7.85 8.80 -2.42
C ASN A 46 -6.46 8.41 -1.95
N CYS A 47 -6.31 7.22 -1.40
CA CYS A 47 -5.00 6.65 -1.14
C CYS A 47 -4.83 5.28 -1.80
N ILE A 48 -3.57 4.89 -1.94
CA ILE A 48 -3.16 3.57 -2.40
C ILE A 48 -2.36 2.92 -1.28
N SER A 49 -2.68 1.66 -0.98
CA SER A 49 -1.96 0.83 -0.01
C SER A 49 -1.24 -0.31 -0.75
N PRO A 50 -0.02 -0.08 -1.23
CA PRO A 50 0.76 -1.14 -1.87
C PRO A 50 1.23 -2.15 -0.84
N GLY A 51 1.30 -3.42 -1.24
CA GLY A 51 2.03 -4.47 -0.52
C GLY A 51 3.54 -4.37 -0.72
N GLY A 52 4.22 -5.51 -0.71
CA GLY A 52 5.65 -5.55 -1.03
C GLY A 52 5.87 -5.27 -2.52
N ILE A 53 6.55 -4.17 -2.83
CA ILE A 53 6.91 -3.79 -4.20
C ILE A 53 8.40 -4.05 -4.43
N GLU A 54 8.75 -4.56 -5.60
CA GLU A 54 10.15 -4.87 -5.94
C GLU A 54 11.05 -3.63 -5.86
N ASP A 55 12.18 -3.80 -5.17
CA ASP A 55 13.27 -2.83 -5.12
C ASP A 55 14.59 -3.56 -5.34
N LYS A 56 15.51 -2.92 -6.08
CA LYS A 56 16.87 -3.43 -6.33
C LYS A 56 17.66 -3.65 -5.05
N LYS A 57 17.41 -2.83 -4.02
CA LYS A 57 18.07 -2.92 -2.70
C LYS A 57 17.47 -3.97 -1.77
N MET A 58 16.37 -4.60 -2.16
CA MET A 58 15.67 -5.58 -1.33
C MET A 58 16.43 -6.90 -1.26
N SER A 59 16.63 -7.43 -0.05
CA SER A 59 17.37 -8.69 0.14
C SER A 59 16.63 -9.87 -0.50
N LYS A 60 17.40 -10.82 -1.08
CA LYS A 60 16.85 -12.07 -1.64
C LYS A 60 16.04 -12.84 -0.61
N LYS A 61 16.49 -12.85 0.66
CA LYS A 61 15.81 -13.53 1.77
C LYS A 61 14.41 -12.96 2.00
N PHE A 62 14.25 -11.62 1.98
CA PHE A 62 12.95 -10.97 2.10
C PHE A 62 12.03 -11.35 0.94
N LYS A 63 12.52 -11.28 -0.32
CA LYS A 63 11.75 -11.64 -1.52
C LYS A 63 11.20 -13.06 -1.44
N ILE A 64 12.03 -14.02 -1.06
CA ILE A 64 11.64 -15.43 -0.90
C ILE A 64 10.55 -15.58 0.18
N LYS A 65 10.75 -14.97 1.35
CA LYS A 65 9.77 -15.04 2.45
C LYS A 65 8.43 -14.41 2.05
N TYR A 66 8.47 -13.23 1.41
CA TYR A 66 7.26 -12.55 0.96
C TYR A 66 6.48 -13.41 -0.04
N SER A 67 7.16 -13.96 -1.05
CA SER A 67 6.53 -14.81 -2.07
C SER A 67 5.91 -16.09 -1.49
N LYS A 68 6.42 -16.61 -0.37
CA LYS A 68 5.84 -17.80 0.28
C LYS A 68 4.46 -17.52 0.88
N ILE A 69 4.28 -16.36 1.50
CA ILE A 69 3.04 -16.02 2.21
C ILE A 69 2.06 -15.23 1.35
N CYS A 70 2.54 -14.40 0.40
CA CYS A 70 1.66 -13.66 -0.50
C CYS A 70 0.87 -14.61 -1.42
N PRO A 71 -0.46 -14.48 -1.53
CA PRO A 71 -1.27 -15.30 -2.45
C PRO A 71 -0.79 -15.26 -3.89
N SER A 72 -0.39 -14.09 -4.39
CA SER A 72 0.17 -13.94 -5.75
C SER A 72 1.57 -14.51 -5.92
N LYS A 73 2.19 -15.07 -4.86
CA LYS A 73 3.51 -15.72 -4.86
C LYS A 73 4.67 -14.85 -5.38
N ARG A 74 4.50 -13.55 -5.41
CA ARG A 74 5.52 -12.58 -5.84
C ARG A 74 5.34 -11.24 -5.15
N LEU A 75 6.32 -10.37 -5.30
CA LEU A 75 6.20 -8.94 -5.05
C LEU A 75 5.48 -8.26 -6.23
N GLY A 76 4.87 -7.13 -5.97
CA GLY A 76 4.35 -6.25 -7.01
C GLY A 76 5.48 -5.53 -7.74
N LYS A 77 5.19 -5.06 -8.95
CA LYS A 77 6.10 -4.23 -9.73
C LYS A 77 5.73 -2.74 -9.55
N PRO A 78 6.69 -1.82 -9.64
CA PRO A 78 6.41 -0.38 -9.56
C PRO A 78 5.32 0.08 -10.55
N GLU A 79 5.31 -0.51 -11.75
CA GLU A 79 4.36 -0.19 -12.81
C GLU A 79 2.92 -0.53 -12.43
N GLU A 80 2.70 -1.55 -11.60
CA GLU A 80 1.37 -1.94 -11.12
C GLU A 80 0.81 -0.89 -10.15
N VAL A 81 1.67 -0.20 -9.40
CA VAL A 81 1.28 0.91 -8.53
C VAL A 81 1.04 2.19 -9.35
N SER A 82 1.93 2.52 -10.29
CA SER A 82 1.77 3.72 -11.11
C SER A 82 0.55 3.67 -12.01
N SER A 83 0.18 2.51 -12.53
CA SER A 83 -1.07 2.32 -13.29
C SER A 83 -2.31 2.63 -12.45
N ALA A 84 -2.32 2.23 -11.17
CA ALA A 84 -3.41 2.54 -10.25
C ALA A 84 -3.45 4.04 -9.88
N ILE A 85 -2.30 4.69 -9.76
CA ILE A 85 -2.22 6.16 -9.56
C ILE A 85 -2.85 6.87 -10.76
N LEU A 86 -2.47 6.49 -11.98
CA LEU A 86 -3.02 7.06 -13.21
C LEU A 86 -4.53 6.86 -13.30
N TYR A 87 -5.03 5.67 -12.95
CA TYR A 87 -6.46 5.40 -12.89
C TYR A 87 -7.16 6.33 -11.91
N LEU A 88 -6.70 6.43 -10.67
CA LEU A 88 -7.31 7.30 -9.66
C LEU A 88 -7.19 8.79 -10.00
N ALA A 89 -6.20 9.21 -10.77
CA ALA A 89 -6.04 10.58 -11.24
C ALA A 89 -6.93 10.90 -12.46
N SER A 90 -7.40 9.90 -13.18
CA SER A 90 -8.18 10.06 -14.41
C SER A 90 -9.66 10.33 -14.17
N THR A 91 -10.37 10.73 -15.24
CA THR A 91 -11.83 10.87 -15.24
C THR A 91 -12.56 9.52 -15.10
N SER A 92 -11.90 8.41 -15.45
CA SER A 92 -12.46 7.06 -15.29
C SER A 92 -12.76 6.69 -13.83
N SER A 93 -12.17 7.38 -12.88
CA SER A 93 -12.42 7.24 -11.44
C SER A 93 -13.19 8.44 -10.84
N SER A 94 -13.93 9.19 -11.64
CA SER A 94 -14.60 10.44 -11.23
C SER A 94 -15.54 10.27 -10.02
N TYR A 95 -16.08 9.08 -9.81
CA TYR A 95 -16.95 8.78 -8.66
C TYR A 95 -16.24 8.06 -7.51
N ILE A 96 -14.90 7.93 -7.58
CA ILE A 96 -14.08 7.34 -6.50
C ILE A 96 -13.47 8.48 -5.69
N ASN A 97 -13.92 8.61 -4.43
CA ASN A 97 -13.43 9.64 -3.51
C ASN A 97 -13.43 9.10 -2.08
N GLY A 98 -12.38 9.36 -1.31
CA GLY A 98 -12.20 8.85 0.05
C GLY A 98 -11.82 7.36 0.14
N SER A 99 -11.46 6.74 -0.97
CA SER A 99 -11.15 5.31 -1.05
C SER A 99 -9.70 5.01 -0.69
N ASN A 100 -9.50 3.79 -0.16
CA ASN A 100 -8.19 3.16 -0.04
C ASN A 100 -8.11 1.99 -1.03
N LEU A 101 -7.34 2.16 -2.11
CA LEU A 101 -7.12 1.10 -3.10
C LEU A 101 -5.95 0.23 -2.67
N ILE A 102 -6.23 -1.02 -2.36
CA ILE A 102 -5.22 -2.00 -1.93
C ILE A 102 -4.63 -2.67 -3.18
N ILE A 103 -3.28 -2.71 -3.25
CA ILE A 103 -2.53 -3.31 -4.36
C ILE A 103 -1.42 -4.17 -3.75
N ASP A 104 -1.76 -5.33 -3.25
CA ASP A 104 -0.86 -6.13 -2.42
C ASP A 104 -0.77 -7.62 -2.80
N GLY A 105 -1.36 -8.00 -3.93
CA GLY A 105 -1.36 -9.38 -4.38
C GLY A 105 -2.14 -10.33 -3.46
N GLY A 106 -3.09 -9.79 -2.67
CA GLY A 106 -3.90 -10.53 -1.72
C GLY A 106 -3.25 -10.71 -0.35
N PHE A 107 -2.09 -10.06 -0.10
CA PHE A 107 -1.35 -10.22 1.17
C PHE A 107 -2.20 -9.88 2.40
N SER A 108 -3.10 -8.91 2.31
CA SER A 108 -3.97 -8.51 3.42
C SER A 108 -5.28 -9.30 3.52
N SER A 109 -5.49 -10.26 2.64
CA SER A 109 -6.72 -11.07 2.59
C SER A 109 -6.59 -12.43 3.28
N ILE A 110 -5.43 -12.69 3.89
CA ILE A 110 -5.11 -13.94 4.61
C ILE A 110 -4.72 -13.66 6.05
#